data_a5e3b181a18bcd84da329d2e8b3ca387
#
_entry.id   a5e3b181a18bcd84da329d2e8b3ca387
#
_cell.length_a   1.000
_cell.length_b   1.000
_cell.length_c   1.000
_cell.angle_alpha   90.00
_cell.angle_beta   90.00
_cell.angle_gamma   90.00
#
_symmetry.space_group_name_H-M   'P 1'
#
loop_
_entity.id
_entity.type
_entity.pdbx_description
1 polymer ?
#
loop_
_entity_poly.entity_id
_entity_poly.type
_entity_poly.pdbx_seq_one_letter_code
_entity_poly.pdbx_strand_id
1 'polypeptide(L)'
;RAMPIRIRVVTPHVAPVPAKLREIEDLAEGGALQLSQVNIADGPRAIESPADEHRCLPGVLARIEEAEAQGLDAVVVDCFADPGVAAARERVAMPVIGPGEASLHLAATLGRRLAIVTVLESVRPMIDALAERTALGPRLAPLRVVDTAVRELNADPERLLARLTEAAARAVRDDGADAIVLGCTGFLGVSDALARALGRQGLAVPVIHPLRSAVL
;
A
#
# COMPACT_ATOMS: atom_id res chain seq x y z
N ARG A 1 -31.36 -4.86 -8.12
CA ARG A 1 -29.88 -4.74 -8.14
C ARG A 1 -29.41 -4.96 -6.71
N ALA A 2 -28.36 -5.75 -6.51
CA ALA A 2 -27.70 -5.82 -5.21
C ALA A 2 -27.19 -4.42 -4.82
N MET A 3 -27.22 -4.09 -3.52
CA MET A 3 -26.61 -2.87 -3.04
C MET A 3 -25.09 -2.95 -3.21
N PRO A 4 -24.41 -1.85 -3.55
CA PRO A 4 -22.95 -1.84 -3.67
C PRO A 4 -22.30 -2.10 -2.31
N ILE A 5 -21.17 -2.80 -2.32
CA ILE A 5 -20.29 -2.93 -1.14
C ILE A 5 -19.64 -1.57 -0.91
N ARG A 6 -19.81 -1.01 0.30
CA ARG A 6 -19.32 0.33 0.67
C ARG A 6 -18.01 0.20 1.43
N ILE A 7 -16.92 0.66 0.80
CA ILE A 7 -15.56 0.57 1.36
C ILE A 7 -15.05 1.96 1.71
N ARG A 8 -14.53 2.12 2.92
CA ARG A 8 -13.83 3.32 3.36
C ARG A 8 -12.31 3.13 3.29
N VAL A 9 -11.64 4.02 2.58
CA VAL A 9 -10.17 4.14 2.62
C VAL A 9 -9.80 5.12 3.73
N VAL A 10 -9.16 4.65 4.78
CA VAL A 10 -8.68 5.46 5.91
C VAL A 10 -7.21 5.80 5.70
N THR A 11 -6.93 7.07 5.42
CA THR A 11 -5.57 7.56 5.24
C THR A 11 -4.97 7.94 6.60
N PRO A 12 -3.86 7.30 7.05
CA PRO A 12 -3.33 7.42 8.40
C PRO A 12 -2.46 8.66 8.64
N HIS A 13 -2.72 9.74 7.90
CA HIS A 13 -2.03 11.02 8.05
C HIS A 13 -2.98 12.20 7.76
N VAL A 14 -2.60 13.40 8.22
CA VAL A 14 -3.45 14.60 8.08
C VAL A 14 -3.26 15.36 6.77
N ALA A 15 -2.22 15.07 5.99
CA ALA A 15 -2.01 15.74 4.70
C ALA A 15 -3.04 15.26 3.67
N PRO A 16 -3.72 16.18 2.95
CA PRO A 16 -4.69 15.79 1.92
C PRO A 16 -4.00 15.05 0.75
N VAL A 17 -4.63 13.98 0.27
CA VAL A 17 -4.18 13.26 -0.94
C VAL A 17 -5.38 13.06 -1.87
N PRO A 18 -5.79 14.09 -2.62
CA PRO A 18 -7.03 14.04 -3.40
C PRO A 18 -7.03 13.00 -4.53
N ALA A 19 -5.86 12.52 -4.95
CA ALA A 19 -5.74 11.55 -6.04
C ALA A 19 -5.85 10.07 -5.60
N LYS A 20 -5.94 9.78 -4.30
CA LYS A 20 -5.91 8.38 -3.81
C LYS A 20 -6.99 7.49 -4.40
N LEU A 21 -8.23 7.94 -4.41
CA LEU A 21 -9.33 7.13 -4.95
C LEU A 21 -9.18 6.90 -6.46
N ARG A 22 -8.52 7.79 -7.20
CA ARG A 22 -8.27 7.60 -8.64
C ARG A 22 -7.46 6.36 -8.96
N GLU A 23 -6.62 5.89 -8.01
CA GLU A 23 -5.84 4.67 -8.16
C GLU A 23 -6.71 3.40 -8.22
N ILE A 24 -7.95 3.48 -7.71
CA ILE A 24 -8.87 2.35 -7.55
C ILE A 24 -10.28 2.64 -8.06
N GLU A 25 -10.55 3.82 -8.66
CA GLU A 25 -11.90 4.21 -9.10
C GLU A 25 -12.45 3.31 -10.21
N ASP A 26 -11.59 2.78 -11.07
CA ASP A 26 -11.95 1.81 -12.11
C ASP A 26 -12.56 0.52 -11.53
N LEU A 27 -12.17 0.12 -10.33
CA LEU A 27 -12.73 -1.04 -9.64
C LEU A 27 -14.20 -0.83 -9.25
N ALA A 28 -14.64 0.42 -9.15
CA ALA A 28 -16.02 0.80 -8.83
C ALA A 28 -16.91 1.04 -10.06
N GLU A 29 -16.37 1.10 -11.28
CA GLU A 29 -17.12 1.43 -12.52
C GLU A 29 -18.31 0.52 -12.78
N GLY A 30 -18.24 -0.75 -12.38
CA GLY A 30 -19.34 -1.72 -12.49
C GLY A 30 -20.51 -1.49 -11.52
N GLY A 31 -20.39 -0.51 -10.60
CA GLY A 31 -21.40 -0.21 -9.58
C GLY A 31 -21.53 -1.25 -8.46
N ALA A 32 -20.61 -2.23 -8.42
CA ALA A 32 -20.55 -3.22 -7.34
C ALA A 32 -19.88 -2.69 -6.08
N LEU A 33 -19.00 -1.69 -6.22
CA LEU A 33 -18.31 -1.03 -5.12
C LEU A 33 -18.69 0.44 -5.03
N GLN A 34 -18.75 0.96 -3.80
CA GLN A 34 -18.84 2.38 -3.49
C GLN A 34 -17.65 2.75 -2.60
N LEU A 35 -16.74 3.54 -3.15
CA LEU A 35 -15.50 3.93 -2.48
C LEU A 35 -15.64 5.31 -1.84
N SER A 36 -15.10 5.46 -0.64
CA SER A 36 -14.98 6.74 0.06
C SER A 36 -13.63 6.83 0.77
N GLN A 37 -13.16 8.06 1.02
CA GLN A 37 -11.88 8.28 1.70
C GLN A 37 -12.04 9.26 2.84
N VAL A 38 -11.27 9.02 3.91
CA VAL A 38 -11.13 9.95 5.03
C VAL A 38 -9.71 9.93 5.56
N ASN A 39 -9.19 11.10 5.92
CA ASN A 39 -7.94 11.21 6.66
C ASN A 39 -8.22 11.13 8.17
N ILE A 40 -7.21 10.75 8.95
CA ILE A 40 -7.26 10.94 10.40
C ILE A 40 -7.34 12.42 10.74
N ALA A 41 -8.01 12.77 11.86
CA ALA A 41 -8.22 14.16 12.26
C ALA A 41 -6.97 14.80 12.85
N ASP A 42 -6.15 13.99 13.56
CA ASP A 42 -4.89 14.41 14.18
C ASP A 42 -3.86 13.30 14.00
N GLY A 43 -2.60 13.71 13.80
CA GLY A 43 -1.51 12.77 13.59
C GLY A 43 -0.36 13.32 12.73
N PRO A 44 0.48 12.45 12.20
CA PRO A 44 1.60 12.85 11.35
C PRO A 44 1.11 13.36 9.98
N ARG A 45 2.00 14.05 9.26
CA ARG A 45 1.74 14.50 7.88
C ARG A 45 2.08 13.45 6.82
N ALA A 46 2.84 12.43 7.19
CA ALA A 46 3.20 11.25 6.40
C ALA A 46 3.63 10.15 7.37
N ILE A 47 3.63 8.90 6.92
CA ILE A 47 4.16 7.76 7.67
C ILE A 47 5.51 7.40 7.05
N GLU A 48 6.58 7.82 7.71
CA GLU A 48 7.97 7.64 7.23
C GLU A 48 8.88 7.01 8.30
N SER A 49 8.32 6.71 9.47
CA SER A 49 9.05 6.14 10.60
C SER A 49 8.13 5.37 11.54
N PRO A 50 8.67 4.48 12.42
CA PRO A 50 7.89 3.85 13.49
C PRO A 50 7.22 4.86 14.43
N ALA A 51 7.84 6.03 14.67
CA ALA A 51 7.24 7.08 15.49
C ALA A 51 5.98 7.67 14.84
N ASP A 52 5.98 7.85 13.51
CA ASP A 52 4.80 8.31 12.77
C ASP A 52 3.70 7.24 12.81
N GLU A 53 4.07 5.97 12.63
CA GLU A 53 3.16 4.84 12.75
C GLU A 53 2.45 4.84 14.12
N HIS A 54 3.19 4.95 15.22
CA HIS A 54 2.59 5.00 16.55
C HIS A 54 1.66 6.22 16.74
N ARG A 55 2.05 7.37 16.23
CA ARG A 55 1.26 8.60 16.35
C ARG A 55 -0.06 8.54 15.58
N CYS A 56 -0.16 7.79 14.51
CA CYS A 56 -1.39 7.69 13.73
C CYS A 56 -2.43 6.74 14.32
N LEU A 57 -2.03 5.79 15.20
CA LEU A 57 -2.89 4.70 15.67
C LEU A 57 -4.23 5.17 16.27
N PRO A 58 -4.28 6.14 17.21
CA PRO A 58 -5.55 6.59 17.76
C PRO A 58 -6.52 7.11 16.69
N GLY A 59 -5.99 7.89 15.74
CA GLY A 59 -6.78 8.45 14.64
C GLY A 59 -7.28 7.38 13.68
N VAL A 60 -6.45 6.39 13.36
CA VAL A 60 -6.84 5.24 12.51
C VAL A 60 -7.96 4.45 13.14
N LEU A 61 -7.82 4.07 14.41
CA LEU A 61 -8.84 3.31 15.13
C LEU A 61 -10.16 4.06 15.22
N ALA A 62 -10.13 5.36 15.55
CA ALA A 62 -11.33 6.19 15.60
C ALA A 62 -12.08 6.24 14.24
N ARG A 63 -11.35 6.37 13.11
CA ARG A 63 -11.96 6.36 11.78
C ARG A 63 -12.54 5.01 11.37
N ILE A 64 -11.96 3.92 11.83
CA ILE A 64 -12.47 2.56 11.59
C ILE A 64 -13.75 2.32 12.40
N GLU A 65 -13.77 2.68 13.68
CA GLU A 65 -14.96 2.59 14.54
C GLU A 65 -16.11 3.48 14.02
N GLU A 66 -15.79 4.68 13.52
CA GLU A 66 -16.74 5.57 12.86
C GLU A 66 -17.34 4.94 11.58
N ALA A 67 -16.51 4.26 10.77
CA ALA A 67 -16.98 3.58 9.56
C ALA A 67 -17.95 2.44 9.88
N GLU A 68 -17.70 1.66 10.91
CA GLU A 68 -18.62 0.61 11.39
C GLU A 68 -19.92 1.21 11.90
N ALA A 69 -19.87 2.27 12.73
CA ALA A 69 -21.05 2.94 13.22
C ALA A 69 -21.92 3.55 12.09
N GLN A 70 -21.32 3.93 10.96
CA GLN A 70 -22.01 4.34 9.73
C GLN A 70 -22.54 3.18 8.90
N GLY A 71 -22.30 1.95 9.30
CA GLY A 71 -22.74 0.74 8.61
C GLY A 71 -22.02 0.50 7.29
N LEU A 72 -20.75 0.88 7.17
CA LEU A 72 -19.94 0.52 6.00
C LEU A 72 -19.58 -0.97 6.02
N ASP A 73 -19.28 -1.53 4.84
CA ASP A 73 -19.10 -2.97 4.70
C ASP A 73 -17.64 -3.40 4.92
N ALA A 74 -16.66 -2.50 4.67
CA ALA A 74 -15.24 -2.76 4.91
C ALA A 74 -14.43 -1.46 5.02
N VAL A 75 -13.24 -1.56 5.60
CA VAL A 75 -12.23 -0.51 5.63
C VAL A 75 -10.90 -1.01 5.09
N VAL A 76 -10.22 -0.16 4.31
CA VAL A 76 -8.83 -0.31 3.90
C VAL A 76 -8.01 0.78 4.60
N VAL A 77 -6.92 0.40 5.29
CA VAL A 77 -5.99 1.35 5.92
C VAL A 77 -4.91 1.73 4.91
N ASP A 78 -4.96 2.94 4.35
CA ASP A 78 -4.15 3.41 3.24
C ASP A 78 -2.66 3.65 3.62
N CYS A 79 -1.98 2.58 4.00
CA CYS A 79 -0.53 2.58 4.27
C CYS A 79 0.02 1.16 4.15
N PHE A 80 1.16 1.00 3.49
CA PHE A 80 1.79 -0.31 3.28
C PHE A 80 2.22 -1.02 4.59
N ALA A 81 2.50 -0.26 5.64
CA ALA A 81 2.84 -0.83 6.96
C ALA A 81 1.65 -1.43 7.72
N ASP A 82 0.42 -1.21 7.25
CA ASP A 82 -0.84 -1.67 7.87
C ASP A 82 -1.03 -1.18 9.32
N PRO A 83 -0.81 0.13 9.62
CA PRO A 83 -0.89 0.64 10.98
C PRO A 83 -2.28 0.45 11.59
N GLY A 84 -2.33 -0.18 12.76
CA GLY A 84 -3.57 -0.37 13.51
C GLY A 84 -4.50 -1.45 12.99
N VAL A 85 -4.21 -2.13 11.88
CA VAL A 85 -5.09 -3.18 11.30
C VAL A 85 -5.37 -4.29 12.30
N ALA A 86 -4.35 -4.84 12.95
CA ALA A 86 -4.53 -5.91 13.95
C ALA A 86 -5.38 -5.45 15.13
N ALA A 87 -5.10 -4.26 15.68
CA ALA A 87 -5.85 -3.70 16.80
C ALA A 87 -7.31 -3.36 16.41
N ALA A 88 -7.53 -2.90 15.18
CA ALA A 88 -8.88 -2.61 14.68
C ALA A 88 -9.73 -3.87 14.57
N ARG A 89 -9.16 -5.00 14.11
CA ARG A 89 -9.85 -6.29 14.00
C ARG A 89 -10.35 -6.83 15.34
N GLU A 90 -9.81 -6.34 16.48
CA GLU A 90 -10.31 -6.66 17.82
C GLU A 90 -11.51 -5.79 18.24
N ARG A 91 -11.75 -4.66 17.54
CA ARG A 91 -12.72 -3.63 17.96
C ARG A 91 -13.96 -3.58 17.09
N VAL A 92 -13.86 -4.02 15.84
CA VAL A 92 -14.96 -3.97 14.87
C VAL A 92 -15.22 -5.35 14.28
N ALA A 93 -16.47 -5.59 13.88
CA ALA A 93 -16.88 -6.86 13.25
C ALA A 93 -16.69 -6.84 11.72
N MET A 94 -16.67 -5.64 11.11
CA MET A 94 -16.47 -5.52 9.67
C MET A 94 -15.02 -5.84 9.28
N PRO A 95 -14.78 -6.31 8.04
CA PRO A 95 -13.44 -6.51 7.51
C PRO A 95 -12.57 -5.24 7.54
N VAL A 96 -11.34 -5.38 8.09
CA VAL A 96 -10.30 -4.34 8.04
C VAL A 96 -9.12 -4.91 7.28
N ILE A 97 -8.80 -4.30 6.14
CA ILE A 97 -7.79 -4.77 5.21
C ILE A 97 -6.55 -3.89 5.26
N GLY A 98 -5.39 -4.55 5.39
CA GLY A 98 -4.08 -3.93 5.27
C GLY A 98 -3.52 -4.11 3.86
N PRO A 99 -3.17 -3.04 3.14
CA PRO A 99 -2.58 -3.11 1.81
C PRO A 99 -1.26 -3.86 1.76
N GLY A 100 -0.46 -3.79 2.82
CA GLY A 100 0.79 -4.53 2.91
C GLY A 100 0.57 -6.03 2.97
N GLU A 101 -0.26 -6.49 3.90
CA GLU A 101 -0.65 -7.90 4.02
C GLU A 101 -1.28 -8.42 2.73
N ALA A 102 -2.27 -7.70 2.18
CA ALA A 102 -2.96 -8.10 0.96
C ALA A 102 -2.01 -8.22 -0.24
N SER A 103 -1.14 -7.22 -0.45
CA SER A 103 -0.23 -7.23 -1.59
C SER A 103 0.88 -8.28 -1.48
N LEU A 104 1.39 -8.55 -0.28
CA LEU A 104 2.39 -9.60 -0.07
C LEU A 104 1.81 -11.00 -0.32
N HIS A 105 0.59 -11.26 0.16
CA HIS A 105 -0.09 -12.53 -0.10
C HIS A 105 -0.44 -12.69 -1.58
N LEU A 106 -0.93 -11.64 -2.26
CA LEU A 106 -1.17 -11.67 -3.69
C LEU A 106 0.13 -11.93 -4.46
N ALA A 107 1.21 -11.20 -4.16
CA ALA A 107 2.52 -11.40 -4.78
C ALA A 107 3.02 -12.85 -4.58
N ALA A 108 2.77 -13.44 -3.41
CA ALA A 108 3.16 -14.79 -3.08
C ALA A 108 2.44 -15.88 -3.92
N THR A 109 1.31 -15.55 -4.55
CA THR A 109 0.65 -16.44 -5.53
C THR A 109 1.25 -16.33 -6.93
N LEU A 110 1.94 -15.23 -7.23
CA LEU A 110 2.47 -14.91 -8.56
C LEU A 110 3.97 -15.16 -8.70
N GLY A 111 4.72 -15.10 -7.60
CA GLY A 111 6.16 -15.29 -7.59
C GLY A 111 6.64 -16.03 -6.35
N ARG A 112 7.86 -16.57 -6.40
CA ARG A 112 8.49 -17.27 -5.27
C ARG A 112 9.41 -16.37 -4.46
N ARG A 113 10.06 -15.39 -5.11
CA ARG A 113 10.95 -14.43 -4.49
C ARG A 113 10.43 -13.01 -4.73
N LEU A 114 10.00 -12.36 -3.69
CA LEU A 114 9.27 -11.09 -3.73
C LEU A 114 10.22 -9.95 -3.39
N ALA A 115 10.22 -8.87 -4.17
CA ALA A 115 10.95 -7.67 -3.80
C ALA A 115 9.99 -6.54 -3.45
N ILE A 116 10.22 -5.91 -2.30
CA ILE A 116 9.56 -4.69 -1.91
C ILE A 116 10.44 -3.51 -2.35
N VAL A 117 9.86 -2.59 -3.13
CA VAL A 117 10.49 -1.31 -3.47
C VAL A 117 9.73 -0.20 -2.74
N THR A 118 10.39 0.50 -1.83
CA THR A 118 9.77 1.49 -0.94
C THR A 118 10.43 2.86 -0.99
N VAL A 119 9.96 3.77 -0.16
CA VAL A 119 10.29 5.20 -0.20
C VAL A 119 11.64 5.52 0.47
N LEU A 120 11.83 5.16 1.72
CA LEU A 120 12.96 5.54 2.58
C LEU A 120 13.46 4.33 3.39
N GLU A 121 14.72 4.37 3.80
CA GLU A 121 15.29 3.36 4.69
C GLU A 121 14.66 3.37 6.08
N SER A 122 14.18 4.53 6.54
CA SER A 122 13.54 4.69 7.86
C SER A 122 12.25 3.88 8.04
N VAL A 123 11.61 3.42 6.94
CA VAL A 123 10.42 2.56 7.02
C VAL A 123 10.76 1.08 7.16
N ARG A 124 12.03 0.68 7.06
CA ARG A 124 12.47 -0.73 7.15
C ARG A 124 11.91 -1.46 8.38
N PRO A 125 11.97 -0.91 9.62
CA PRO A 125 11.47 -1.65 10.78
C PRO A 125 9.99 -2.01 10.68
N MET A 126 9.17 -1.17 10.06
CA MET A 126 7.74 -1.44 9.84
C MET A 126 7.53 -2.53 8.79
N ILE A 127 8.36 -2.56 7.74
CA ILE A 127 8.32 -3.60 6.71
C ILE A 127 8.79 -4.95 7.26
N ASP A 128 9.82 -4.95 8.11
CA ASP A 128 10.30 -6.17 8.77
C ASP A 128 9.21 -6.76 9.68
N ALA A 129 8.53 -5.91 10.47
CA ALA A 129 7.40 -6.32 11.28
C ALA A 129 6.22 -6.86 10.43
N LEU A 130 5.95 -6.26 9.27
CA LEU A 130 4.95 -6.78 8.32
C LEU A 130 5.36 -8.14 7.75
N ALA A 131 6.63 -8.32 7.42
CA ALA A 131 7.18 -9.58 6.92
C ALA A 131 7.04 -10.72 7.94
N GLU A 132 7.23 -10.42 9.22
CA GLU A 132 7.03 -11.36 10.33
C GLU A 132 5.54 -11.73 10.47
N ARG A 133 4.64 -10.74 10.51
CA ARG A 133 3.19 -10.97 10.65
C ARG A 133 2.60 -11.82 9.51
N THR A 134 3.10 -11.64 8.30
CA THR A 134 2.65 -12.39 7.11
C THR A 134 3.33 -13.74 6.95
N ALA A 135 4.37 -14.03 7.75
CA ALA A 135 5.25 -15.20 7.60
C ALA A 135 5.91 -15.31 6.20
N LEU A 136 6.00 -14.20 5.46
CA LEU A 136 6.59 -14.17 4.12
C LEU A 136 8.06 -13.69 4.11
N GLY A 137 8.63 -13.37 5.27
CA GLY A 137 10.03 -12.93 5.41
C GLY A 137 11.03 -13.77 4.63
N PRO A 138 11.01 -15.12 4.71
CA PRO A 138 11.94 -15.98 3.97
C PRO A 138 11.84 -15.87 2.43
N ARG A 139 10.74 -15.34 1.92
CA ARG A 139 10.51 -15.13 0.47
C ARG A 139 10.90 -13.74 0.00
N LEU A 140 11.20 -12.82 0.92
CA LEU A 140 11.56 -11.46 0.56
C LEU A 140 13.02 -11.39 0.09
N ALA A 141 13.22 -10.66 -0.99
CA ALA A 141 14.53 -10.18 -1.42
C ALA A 141 14.96 -8.99 -0.54
N PRO A 142 16.20 -8.53 -0.59
CA PRO A 142 16.63 -7.32 0.10
C PRO A 142 15.73 -6.13 -0.25
N LEU A 143 15.34 -5.35 0.76
CA LEU A 143 14.52 -4.15 0.57
C LEU A 143 15.25 -3.15 -0.33
N ARG A 144 14.55 -2.62 -1.33
CA ARG A 144 15.05 -1.57 -2.21
C ARG A 144 14.31 -0.25 -1.92
N VAL A 145 15.06 0.85 -1.84
CA VAL A 145 14.51 2.17 -1.56
C VAL A 145 14.75 3.12 -2.74
N VAL A 146 13.81 4.06 -2.94
CA VAL A 146 13.94 5.11 -3.98
C VAL A 146 14.45 6.43 -3.41
N ASP A 147 14.69 6.50 -2.10
CA ASP A 147 15.19 7.67 -1.38
C ASP A 147 14.41 8.95 -1.73
N THR A 148 13.10 8.87 -1.57
CA THR A 148 12.16 9.97 -1.85
C THR A 148 11.12 10.01 -0.73
N ALA A 149 10.97 11.16 -0.09
CA ALA A 149 9.98 11.36 0.97
C ALA A 149 8.54 11.21 0.43
N VAL A 150 7.62 10.68 1.25
CA VAL A 150 6.23 10.42 0.84
C VAL A 150 5.55 11.66 0.28
N ARG A 151 5.81 12.84 0.85
CA ARG A 151 5.22 14.10 0.39
C ARG A 151 5.79 14.61 -0.94
N GLU A 152 6.91 14.07 -1.39
CA GLU A 152 7.60 14.47 -2.61
C GLU A 152 7.33 13.53 -3.78
N LEU A 153 6.67 12.39 -3.54
CA LEU A 153 6.46 11.35 -4.55
C LEU A 153 5.79 11.84 -5.83
N ASN A 154 4.86 12.79 -5.69
CA ASN A 154 4.08 13.29 -6.82
C ASN A 154 4.62 14.62 -7.40
N ALA A 155 5.76 15.12 -6.90
CA ALA A 155 6.35 16.37 -7.38
C ALA A 155 7.02 16.21 -8.74
N ASP A 156 7.59 15.03 -9.02
CA ASP A 156 8.26 14.70 -10.28
C ASP A 156 7.99 13.22 -10.63
N PRO A 157 6.89 12.94 -11.34
CA PRO A 157 6.51 11.58 -11.69
C PRO A 157 7.52 10.85 -12.59
N GLU A 158 8.21 11.57 -13.48
CA GLU A 158 9.20 10.97 -14.39
C GLU A 158 10.44 10.51 -13.60
N ARG A 159 10.92 11.36 -12.71
CA ARG A 159 12.04 11.04 -11.82
C ARG A 159 11.68 9.88 -10.88
N LEU A 160 10.47 9.87 -10.33
CA LEU A 160 9.99 8.77 -9.50
C LEU A 160 9.98 7.45 -10.27
N LEU A 161 9.40 7.45 -11.49
CA LEU A 161 9.37 6.26 -12.33
C LEU A 161 10.77 5.77 -12.68
N ALA A 162 11.71 6.66 -12.98
CA ALA A 162 13.10 6.30 -13.26
C ALA A 162 13.74 5.60 -12.04
N ARG A 163 13.61 6.16 -10.83
CA ARG A 163 14.14 5.57 -9.60
C ARG A 163 13.49 4.23 -9.26
N LEU A 164 12.17 4.12 -9.40
CA LEU A 164 11.44 2.86 -9.22
C LEU A 164 11.92 1.80 -10.22
N THR A 165 12.10 2.19 -11.48
CA THR A 165 12.57 1.27 -12.53
C THR A 165 13.99 0.76 -12.23
N GLU A 166 14.90 1.63 -11.81
CA GLU A 166 16.25 1.24 -11.42
C GLU A 166 16.24 0.28 -10.23
N ALA A 167 15.53 0.64 -9.16
CA ALA A 167 15.45 -0.18 -7.95
C ALA A 167 14.82 -1.56 -8.22
N ALA A 168 13.72 -1.61 -8.98
CA ALA A 168 13.05 -2.84 -9.35
C ALA A 168 13.90 -3.70 -10.31
N ALA A 169 14.57 -3.09 -11.29
CA ALA A 169 15.47 -3.82 -12.19
C ALA A 169 16.63 -4.47 -11.43
N ARG A 170 17.20 -3.78 -10.44
CA ARG A 170 18.23 -4.36 -9.55
C ARG A 170 17.66 -5.50 -8.72
N ALA A 171 16.46 -5.37 -8.17
CA ALA A 171 15.81 -6.44 -7.43
C ALA A 171 15.62 -7.71 -8.28
N VAL A 172 15.27 -7.56 -9.56
CA VAL A 172 15.13 -8.71 -10.47
C VAL A 172 16.48 -9.29 -10.85
N ARG A 173 17.47 -8.46 -11.27
CA ARG A 173 18.75 -8.95 -11.78
C ARG A 173 19.67 -9.46 -10.70
N ASP A 174 19.78 -8.71 -9.59
CA ASP A 174 20.81 -8.96 -8.57
C ASP A 174 20.28 -9.86 -7.45
N ASP A 175 18.99 -9.71 -7.09
CA ASP A 175 18.38 -10.41 -5.96
C ASP A 175 17.50 -11.60 -6.40
N GLY A 176 17.27 -11.75 -7.71
CA GLY A 176 16.48 -12.84 -8.28
C GLY A 176 14.97 -12.73 -7.99
N ALA A 177 14.46 -11.51 -7.79
CA ALA A 177 13.04 -11.30 -7.58
C ALA A 177 12.23 -11.64 -8.84
N ASP A 178 11.13 -12.35 -8.65
CA ASP A 178 10.20 -12.74 -9.70
C ASP A 178 8.80 -12.07 -9.54
N ALA A 179 8.64 -11.21 -8.53
CA ALA A 179 7.53 -10.28 -8.38
C ALA A 179 7.98 -9.02 -7.63
N ILE A 180 7.47 -7.86 -8.02
CA ILE A 180 7.73 -6.56 -7.38
C ILE A 180 6.47 -6.11 -6.65
N VAL A 181 6.62 -5.74 -5.39
CA VAL A 181 5.57 -5.12 -4.57
C VAL A 181 5.95 -3.67 -4.31
N LEU A 182 5.07 -2.74 -4.65
CA LEU A 182 5.25 -1.33 -4.34
C LEU A 182 5.02 -1.11 -2.84
N GLY A 183 6.07 -0.78 -2.11
CA GLY A 183 6.09 -0.65 -0.65
C GLY A 183 5.55 0.69 -0.13
N CYS A 184 4.71 1.36 -0.91
CA CYS A 184 4.01 2.58 -0.52
C CYS A 184 2.72 2.76 -1.33
N THR A 185 1.61 3.02 -0.65
CA THR A 185 0.33 3.36 -1.29
C THR A 185 0.35 4.74 -1.95
N GLY A 186 1.40 5.53 -1.71
CA GLY A 186 1.64 6.83 -2.34
C GLY A 186 2.23 6.77 -3.74
N PHE A 187 2.65 5.61 -4.23
CA PHE A 187 3.12 5.41 -5.60
C PHE A 187 1.96 5.36 -6.60
N LEU A 188 1.30 6.51 -6.81
CA LEU A 188 0.08 6.61 -7.60
C LEU A 188 0.37 6.56 -9.11
N GLY A 189 -0.43 5.78 -9.87
CA GLY A 189 -0.38 5.72 -11.33
C GLY A 189 0.89 5.13 -11.94
N VAL A 190 1.80 4.55 -11.15
CA VAL A 190 3.11 4.12 -11.64
C VAL A 190 3.22 2.63 -11.95
N SER A 191 2.32 1.78 -11.45
CA SER A 191 2.46 0.31 -11.56
C SER A 191 2.57 -0.19 -12.99
N ASP A 192 1.68 0.26 -13.88
CA ASP A 192 1.68 -0.14 -15.29
C ASP A 192 2.89 0.42 -16.06
N ALA A 193 3.26 1.67 -15.75
CA ALA A 193 4.42 2.31 -16.36
C ALA A 193 5.71 1.58 -15.96
N LEU A 194 5.82 1.19 -14.68
CA LEU A 194 6.94 0.40 -14.17
C LEU A 194 7.00 -0.99 -14.82
N ALA A 195 5.87 -1.70 -14.88
CA ALA A 195 5.79 -3.01 -15.52
C ALA A 195 6.25 -2.94 -17.00
N ARG A 196 5.77 -1.92 -17.75
CA ARG A 196 6.23 -1.70 -19.12
C ARG A 196 7.72 -1.35 -19.21
N ALA A 197 8.24 -0.54 -18.28
CA ALA A 197 9.65 -0.16 -18.24
C ALA A 197 10.57 -1.36 -17.99
N LEU A 198 10.18 -2.25 -17.08
CA LEU A 198 10.88 -3.52 -16.82
C LEU A 198 10.80 -4.45 -18.04
N GLY A 199 9.63 -4.58 -18.67
CA GLY A 199 9.43 -5.39 -19.87
C GLY A 199 10.34 -4.96 -21.03
N ARG A 200 10.52 -3.64 -21.25
CA ARG A 200 11.47 -3.11 -22.25
C ARG A 200 12.93 -3.48 -21.98
N GLN A 201 13.27 -3.80 -20.74
CA GLN A 201 14.61 -4.26 -20.35
C GLN A 201 14.75 -5.80 -20.33
N GLY A 202 13.72 -6.54 -20.78
CA GLY A 202 13.69 -8.00 -20.71
C GLY A 202 13.48 -8.55 -19.29
N LEU A 203 12.98 -7.73 -18.36
CA LEU A 203 12.76 -8.07 -16.95
C LEU A 203 11.25 -8.10 -16.61
N ALA A 204 10.45 -8.73 -17.47
CA ALA A 204 9.01 -8.79 -17.29
C ALA A 204 8.65 -9.63 -16.05
N VAL A 205 8.19 -8.98 -14.99
CA VAL A 205 7.69 -9.57 -13.75
C VAL A 205 6.40 -8.86 -13.32
N PRO A 206 5.51 -9.50 -12.54
CA PRO A 206 4.36 -8.84 -11.95
C PRO A 206 4.78 -7.64 -11.07
N VAL A 207 4.05 -6.53 -11.20
CA VAL A 207 4.18 -5.34 -10.34
C VAL A 207 2.87 -5.15 -9.60
N ILE A 208 2.90 -5.24 -8.29
CA ILE A 208 1.73 -5.24 -7.43
C ILE A 208 1.59 -3.89 -6.72
N HIS A 209 0.43 -3.22 -6.92
CA HIS A 209 0.09 -1.99 -6.22
C HIS A 209 -0.69 -2.30 -4.94
N PRO A 210 -0.24 -1.84 -3.75
CA PRO A 210 -0.82 -2.27 -2.47
C PRO A 210 -2.28 -1.85 -2.29
N LEU A 211 -2.65 -0.63 -2.66
CA LEU A 211 -4.03 -0.16 -2.49
C LEU A 211 -5.01 -0.94 -3.38
N ARG A 212 -4.64 -1.25 -4.62
CA ARG A 212 -5.46 -2.08 -5.52
C ARG A 212 -5.65 -3.49 -4.95
N SER A 213 -4.59 -4.10 -4.43
CA SER A 213 -4.64 -5.44 -3.82
C SER A 213 -5.54 -5.52 -2.59
N ALA A 214 -5.73 -4.40 -1.88
CA ALA A 214 -6.57 -4.35 -0.69
C ALA A 214 -8.07 -4.16 -0.99
N VAL A 215 -8.43 -3.76 -2.23
CA VAL A 215 -9.82 -3.52 -2.65
C VAL A 215 -10.37 -4.67 -3.48
N LEU A 216 -9.50 -5.43 -4.14
CA LEU A 216 -9.86 -6.63 -4.92
C LEU A 216 -10.16 -7.83 -4.02
#